data_01080ea147c2bc4877963571264c28f5
#
_entry.id   01080ea147c2bc4877963571264c28f5
#
_cell.length_a   1.000
_cell.length_b   1.000
_cell.length_c   1.000
_cell.angle_alpha   90.00
_cell.angle_beta   90.00
_cell.angle_gamma   90.00
#
_symmetry.space_group_name_H-M   'P 1'
#
loop_
_entity.id
_entity.type
_entity.pdbx_description
1 polymer ?
#
loop_
_entity_poly.entity_id
_entity_poly.type
_entity_poly.pdbx_seq_one_letter_code
_entity_poly.pdbx_strand_id
1 'polypeptide(L)'
;MNRIKAGLQTRNRVNAGLQTRNRMNAELRTSINLVRRGAVLWLACGFAGLASAQNLTLRMVCYNIAADINGATTPLPGLIYPASGSTATTNGGVLEGIGEEVLSDGVARPIDILALEETTSNPTTVAPIVAGLNAFYSVSNPLASNMYAMSTYQATESDGVVDHGNGPNALVYNTQTVQLLASAPVDPPGGTNALGSASGEYREVMRYEFAPANQIVTPASAFYLYVSHYKSGTASYDLTDRAEEAVIIRNDETNLPANARVIYCGDFNVSTSSEASYQTIAAVDSPGGVAQGQGVDPSNTNAATGIDWTANSLLSEKTEKDSSLHYRDDFQMSTTNIFYGASNGLALVAGTYHAFGNNGSTAYENSVNNGTDTALNSDLAPGSTISASQLYADLVGASDHLPVVADYTIPVPAPNATFTFSIYRSGAAPLTMNFTSLPFYGIITNWSWNFGDGAMSNTFTTLTVAHTYTTPGVYSVTETVTGPGGSGSYTVTNLVTIYTPFQAWQMQYFGCTNCPQAQSNVDYDGTGQNNFFKYVTGLNPTNPASVFVFSIAAVSNPSGWMNLLFSPVVAGRSYTPLFSSQLGGGWGPLTTLAPPVTNGAQVTLTDTNASQAQKFYQLEITLP
;
A
#
# COMPACT_ATOMS: atom_id res chain seq x y z
N MET A 1 22.46 -31.65 22.94
CA MET A 1 22.21 -33.01 23.50
C MET A 1 22.32 -32.92 25.02
N ASN A 2 21.17 -32.92 25.69
CA ASN A 2 21.13 -32.85 27.15
C ASN A 2 21.15 -34.29 27.70
N ARG A 3 22.21 -34.65 28.43
CA ARG A 3 22.40 -35.96 29.04
C ARG A 3 22.30 -35.85 30.56
N ILE A 4 21.52 -36.73 31.18
CA ILE A 4 21.45 -36.88 32.64
C ILE A 4 21.86 -38.29 33.04
N LYS A 5 22.66 -38.38 34.07
CA LYS A 5 23.10 -39.63 34.70
C LYS A 5 22.36 -39.81 36.03
N ALA A 6 21.57 -40.84 36.16
CA ALA A 6 20.90 -41.19 37.40
C ALA A 6 21.78 -42.20 38.18
N GLY A 7 22.38 -41.72 39.26
CA GLY A 7 23.13 -42.56 40.21
C GLY A 7 22.46 -42.53 41.58
N LEU A 8 22.30 -43.71 42.21
CA LEU A 8 21.75 -43.80 43.57
C LEU A 8 22.75 -43.30 44.61
N GLN A 9 22.44 -42.23 45.30
CA GLN A 9 22.97 -41.95 46.64
C GLN A 9 21.83 -41.91 47.63
N THR A 10 21.85 -42.85 48.59
CA THR A 10 21.02 -42.85 49.78
C THR A 10 21.70 -42.02 50.88
N ARG A 11 21.03 -41.01 51.43
CA ARG A 11 21.06 -40.67 52.85
C ARG A 11 19.96 -39.73 53.29
N ASN A 12 19.39 -40.10 54.42
CA ASN A 12 18.33 -39.55 55.24
C ASN A 12 18.50 -38.14 55.77
N ARG A 13 17.39 -37.42 55.95
CA ARG A 13 16.72 -36.85 57.16
C ARG A 13 15.96 -35.60 56.80
N VAL A 14 14.70 -35.57 56.92
CA VAL A 14 13.69 -35.35 57.98
C VAL A 14 13.64 -33.89 58.52
N ASN A 15 12.44 -33.40 58.35
CA ASN A 15 11.62 -32.46 59.13
C ASN A 15 11.54 -30.97 58.82
N ALA A 16 10.28 -30.65 58.74
CA ALA A 16 9.54 -29.52 59.31
C ALA A 16 9.16 -28.37 58.38
N GLY A 17 7.85 -28.19 58.27
CA GLY A 17 7.21 -26.94 58.28
C GLY A 17 5.93 -26.80 57.42
N LEU A 18 4.81 -27.34 57.97
CA LEU A 18 3.47 -26.88 57.59
C LEU A 18 3.28 -25.43 58.04
N GLN A 19 3.01 -24.54 57.14
CA GLN A 19 1.98 -23.48 57.25
C GLN A 19 2.15 -22.50 56.10
N THR A 20 1.23 -22.49 55.18
CA THR A 20 0.55 -21.28 54.63
C THR A 20 -0.16 -21.64 53.34
N ARG A 21 -1.28 -22.37 53.47
CA ARG A 21 -2.33 -22.36 52.45
C ARG A 21 -3.40 -21.38 52.94
N ASN A 22 -3.52 -20.20 52.36
CA ASN A 22 -4.77 -19.42 52.33
C ASN A 22 -4.60 -17.92 51.91
N ARG A 23 -3.65 -17.57 51.05
CA ARG A 23 -3.61 -16.20 50.55
C ARG A 23 -3.51 -16.04 49.03
N MET A 24 -3.46 -17.07 48.22
CA MET A 24 -3.28 -16.93 46.77
C MET A 24 -4.59 -17.01 45.94
N ASN A 25 -5.74 -17.19 46.57
CA ASN A 25 -7.02 -17.25 45.80
C ASN A 25 -7.78 -15.91 45.72
N ALA A 26 -7.27 -14.82 46.33
CA ALA A 26 -7.94 -13.52 46.30
C ALA A 26 -7.39 -12.57 45.20
N GLU A 27 -6.14 -12.74 44.79
CA GLU A 27 -5.51 -11.83 43.80
C GLU A 27 -5.72 -12.24 42.34
N LEU A 28 -6.07 -13.50 42.07
CA LEU A 28 -6.34 -13.97 40.69
C LEU A 28 -7.73 -13.58 40.15
N ARG A 29 -8.64 -13.12 41.01
CA ARG A 29 -9.98 -12.68 40.57
C ARG A 29 -10.08 -11.19 40.25
N THR A 30 -9.09 -10.39 40.63
CA THR A 30 -9.09 -8.93 40.34
C THR A 30 -8.40 -8.59 39.02
N SER A 31 -7.56 -9.48 38.49
CA SER A 31 -6.84 -9.24 37.22
C SER A 31 -7.63 -9.59 35.97
N ILE A 32 -8.74 -10.33 36.08
CA ILE A 32 -9.55 -10.76 34.91
C ILE A 32 -10.63 -9.74 34.54
N ASN A 33 -10.99 -8.81 35.42
CA ASN A 33 -12.02 -7.81 35.16
C ASN A 33 -11.51 -6.47 34.65
N LEU A 34 -10.21 -6.26 34.51
CA LEU A 34 -9.62 -5.01 33.98
C LEU A 34 -9.27 -5.05 32.49
N VAL A 35 -9.42 -6.18 31.82
CA VAL A 35 -9.10 -6.32 30.37
C VAL A 35 -10.30 -6.04 29.48
N ARG A 36 -11.50 -5.74 30.02
CA ARG A 36 -12.70 -5.48 29.20
C ARG A 36 -13.10 -4.01 29.03
N ARG A 37 -12.38 -3.06 29.62
CA ARG A 37 -12.63 -1.62 29.39
C ARG A 37 -11.31 -0.85 29.37
N GLY A 38 -10.66 -0.81 28.21
CA GLY A 38 -9.44 -0.04 28.07
C GLY A 38 -8.84 -0.13 26.69
N ALA A 39 -9.62 0.22 25.66
CA ALA A 39 -9.04 0.79 24.47
C ALA A 39 -8.58 2.22 24.84
N VAL A 40 -7.51 2.33 25.57
CA VAL A 40 -6.83 3.61 25.81
C VAL A 40 -5.77 3.77 24.74
N LEU A 41 -6.03 4.73 23.88
CA LEU A 41 -5.13 5.37 22.95
C LEU A 41 -3.81 5.72 23.68
N TRP A 42 -2.77 4.90 23.50
CA TRP A 42 -1.42 5.33 23.79
C TRP A 42 -0.86 6.04 22.55
N LEU A 43 -1.02 7.37 22.54
CA LEU A 43 -0.22 8.22 21.66
C LEU A 43 1.24 8.13 22.16
N ALA A 44 1.99 7.18 21.66
CA ALA A 44 3.44 7.23 21.74
C ALA A 44 3.88 8.19 20.62
N CYS A 45 4.04 9.49 20.95
CA CYS A 45 4.83 10.40 20.14
C CYS A 45 6.29 9.93 20.17
N GLY A 46 6.62 8.97 19.32
CA GLY A 46 8.00 8.78 18.89
C GLY A 46 8.36 9.97 17.99
N PHE A 47 9.35 10.77 18.39
CA PHE A 47 9.98 11.73 17.51
C PHE A 47 10.62 10.95 16.35
N ALA A 48 9.85 10.71 15.29
CA ALA A 48 10.43 10.42 13.99
C ALA A 48 11.17 11.70 13.57
N GLY A 49 12.45 11.60 13.28
CA GLY A 49 13.17 12.69 12.62
C GLY A 49 12.34 13.15 11.44
N LEU A 50 12.18 14.45 11.26
CA LEU A 50 11.48 15.07 10.14
C LEU A 50 12.17 14.58 8.85
N ALA A 51 11.65 13.52 8.25
CA ALA A 51 11.97 13.22 6.88
C ALA A 51 11.50 14.44 6.06
N SER A 52 12.37 15.02 5.27
CA SER A 52 12.00 16.10 4.36
C SER A 52 10.85 15.58 3.48
N ALA A 53 9.75 16.33 3.41
CA ALA A 53 8.68 16.02 2.48
C ALA A 53 9.29 15.84 1.08
N GLN A 54 8.95 14.74 0.42
CA GLN A 54 9.27 14.51 -0.98
C GLN A 54 8.07 14.94 -1.82
N ASN A 55 8.29 15.17 -3.10
CA ASN A 55 7.23 15.59 -3.99
C ASN A 55 6.57 14.36 -4.62
N LEU A 56 5.25 14.32 -4.60
CA LEU A 56 4.45 13.48 -5.48
C LEU A 56 4.35 14.20 -6.83
N THR A 57 4.64 13.52 -7.92
CA THR A 57 4.35 14.02 -9.27
C THR A 57 3.00 13.49 -9.72
N LEU A 58 2.15 14.39 -10.20
CA LEU A 58 0.81 14.13 -10.73
C LEU A 58 0.79 14.44 -12.22
N ARG A 59 0.30 13.52 -13.04
CA ARG A 59 0.05 13.74 -14.46
C ARG A 59 -1.40 14.17 -14.66
N MET A 60 -1.59 15.33 -15.25
CA MET A 60 -2.89 15.88 -15.56
C MET A 60 -3.07 15.98 -17.07
N VAL A 61 -4.27 15.61 -17.52
CA VAL A 61 -4.66 15.59 -18.92
C VAL A 61 -6.00 16.31 -19.06
N CYS A 62 -6.14 17.17 -20.07
CA CYS A 62 -7.44 17.58 -20.58
C CYS A 62 -7.58 17.08 -22.03
N TYR A 63 -8.77 16.61 -22.34
CA TYR A 63 -9.01 15.97 -23.63
C TYR A 63 -10.47 16.08 -24.05
N ASN A 64 -10.71 16.84 -25.12
CA ASN A 64 -11.96 16.76 -25.85
C ASN A 64 -11.98 15.43 -26.64
N ILE A 65 -12.88 14.52 -26.26
CA ILE A 65 -12.91 13.15 -26.81
C ILE A 65 -13.93 12.97 -27.93
N ALA A 66 -14.61 14.03 -28.36
CA ALA A 66 -15.60 14.03 -29.44
C ALA A 66 -16.60 12.86 -29.39
N ALA A 67 -16.94 12.37 -28.22
CA ALA A 67 -17.81 11.19 -28.07
C ALA A 67 -19.28 11.51 -28.46
N ASP A 68 -19.63 12.78 -28.40
CA ASP A 68 -20.99 13.25 -28.63
C ASP A 68 -21.29 13.67 -30.08
N ILE A 69 -20.30 14.19 -30.82
CA ILE A 69 -20.49 14.76 -32.18
C ILE A 69 -21.22 13.84 -33.14
N ASN A 70 -21.20 12.55 -32.93
CA ASN A 70 -21.79 11.57 -33.85
C ASN A 70 -22.94 10.74 -33.26
N GLY A 71 -23.45 11.13 -32.07
CA GLY A 71 -24.38 10.29 -31.32
C GLY A 71 -23.75 8.94 -30.94
N ALA A 72 -22.42 8.91 -30.85
CA ALA A 72 -21.68 7.73 -30.45
C ALA A 72 -21.85 7.55 -28.96
N THR A 73 -22.63 6.56 -28.60
CA THR A 73 -22.89 6.22 -27.18
C THR A 73 -21.74 5.49 -26.48
N THR A 74 -20.61 5.35 -27.14
CA THR A 74 -19.41 4.65 -26.61
C THR A 74 -18.17 5.43 -26.98
N PRO A 75 -17.11 5.38 -26.13
CA PRO A 75 -15.82 5.96 -26.47
C PRO A 75 -15.34 5.52 -27.85
N LEU A 76 -14.80 6.47 -28.63
CA LEU A 76 -14.33 6.19 -29.97
C LEU A 76 -13.22 5.13 -29.98
N PRO A 77 -13.08 4.37 -31.09
CA PRO A 77 -12.01 3.39 -31.21
C PRO A 77 -10.62 4.02 -31.02
N GLY A 78 -9.76 3.38 -30.22
CA GLY A 78 -8.40 3.88 -29.96
C GLY A 78 -8.27 4.71 -28.69
N LEU A 79 -9.36 5.15 -28.08
CA LEU A 79 -9.28 5.99 -26.88
C LEU A 79 -8.76 5.22 -25.65
N ILE A 80 -9.26 4.02 -25.42
CA ILE A 80 -8.96 3.20 -24.24
C ILE A 80 -8.70 1.74 -24.60
N TYR A 81 -8.11 1.00 -23.64
CA TYR A 81 -8.03 -0.45 -23.67
C TYR A 81 -9.42 -1.07 -23.94
N PRO A 82 -9.52 -2.04 -24.85
CA PRO A 82 -10.83 -2.56 -25.25
C PRO A 82 -11.58 -3.15 -24.06
N ALA A 83 -12.74 -2.60 -23.79
CA ALA A 83 -13.67 -3.17 -22.82
C ALA A 83 -14.00 -4.64 -23.19
N SER A 84 -14.24 -5.46 -22.18
CA SER A 84 -14.50 -6.90 -22.31
C SER A 84 -15.52 -7.21 -23.41
N GLY A 85 -15.08 -7.91 -24.46
CA GLY A 85 -15.91 -8.30 -25.62
C GLY A 85 -15.37 -7.87 -26.97
N SER A 86 -14.36 -7.00 -27.03
CA SER A 86 -13.63 -6.70 -28.26
C SER A 86 -12.63 -7.82 -28.54
N THR A 87 -12.66 -8.39 -29.74
CA THR A 87 -11.65 -9.33 -30.24
C THR A 87 -10.38 -8.63 -30.74
N ALA A 88 -10.28 -7.31 -30.59
CA ALA A 88 -9.12 -6.54 -30.98
C ALA A 88 -7.98 -6.81 -29.96
N THR A 89 -6.87 -7.33 -30.46
CA THR A 89 -5.61 -7.53 -29.71
C THR A 89 -4.83 -6.23 -29.55
N THR A 90 -5.49 -5.14 -29.12
CA THR A 90 -4.82 -3.87 -28.84
C THR A 90 -4.29 -3.88 -27.42
N ASN A 91 -3.04 -3.48 -27.26
CA ASN A 91 -2.35 -3.46 -25.96
C ASN A 91 -2.70 -2.24 -25.12
N GLY A 92 -3.68 -1.44 -25.49
CA GLY A 92 -4.10 -0.17 -24.87
C GLY A 92 -4.50 0.84 -25.94
N GLY A 93 -4.97 2.01 -25.53
CA GLY A 93 -5.33 3.14 -26.38
C GLY A 93 -4.57 4.41 -26.02
N VAL A 94 -5.08 5.57 -26.44
CA VAL A 94 -4.45 6.88 -26.20
C VAL A 94 -4.25 7.14 -24.71
N LEU A 95 -5.25 6.87 -23.86
CA LEU A 95 -5.17 7.18 -22.42
C LEU A 95 -4.12 6.33 -21.72
N GLU A 96 -4.01 5.05 -22.05
CA GLU A 96 -2.95 4.19 -21.52
C GLU A 96 -1.59 4.58 -22.09
N GLY A 97 -1.52 4.98 -23.36
CA GLY A 97 -0.31 5.47 -24.01
C GLY A 97 0.27 6.71 -23.34
N ILE A 98 -0.57 7.65 -22.93
CA ILE A 98 -0.14 8.79 -22.10
C ILE A 98 0.50 8.30 -20.79
N GLY A 99 -0.01 7.22 -20.22
CA GLY A 99 0.56 6.61 -19.02
C GLY A 99 1.94 5.96 -19.21
N GLU A 100 2.30 5.62 -20.45
CA GLU A 100 3.61 5.06 -20.82
C GLU A 100 4.61 6.11 -21.32
N GLU A 101 4.19 7.37 -21.43
CA GLU A 101 5.05 8.47 -21.81
C GLU A 101 6.04 8.85 -20.70
N VAL A 102 7.30 9.13 -21.11
CA VAL A 102 8.37 9.62 -20.24
C VAL A 102 8.61 11.10 -20.53
N LEU A 103 8.40 11.93 -19.53
CA LEU A 103 8.67 13.36 -19.60
C LEU A 103 10.05 13.71 -19.01
N SER A 104 10.25 14.93 -18.56
CA SER A 104 11.56 15.49 -18.17
C SER A 104 12.32 14.72 -17.09
N ASP A 105 11.64 13.95 -16.25
CA ASP A 105 12.26 13.12 -15.20
C ASP A 105 12.57 11.68 -15.64
N GLY A 106 12.20 11.30 -16.86
CA GLY A 106 12.47 9.98 -17.43
C GLY A 106 11.62 8.86 -16.82
N VAL A 107 10.50 9.18 -16.17
CA VAL A 107 9.61 8.20 -15.52
C VAL A 107 8.24 8.21 -16.17
N ALA A 108 7.82 7.05 -16.69
CA ALA A 108 6.45 6.83 -17.11
C ALA A 108 5.52 6.77 -15.90
N ARG A 109 4.35 7.40 -15.99
CA ARG A 109 3.36 7.39 -14.92
C ARG A 109 1.94 7.45 -15.44
N PRO A 110 1.00 6.70 -14.81
CA PRO A 110 -0.42 6.77 -15.11
C PRO A 110 -0.96 8.20 -15.02
N ILE A 111 -2.05 8.46 -15.72
CA ILE A 111 -2.81 9.71 -15.58
C ILE A 111 -3.37 9.78 -14.16
N ASP A 112 -3.18 10.91 -13.49
CA ASP A 112 -3.74 11.11 -12.15
C ASP A 112 -5.06 11.87 -12.18
N ILE A 113 -5.20 12.83 -13.09
CA ILE A 113 -6.43 13.60 -13.30
C ILE A 113 -6.67 13.72 -14.81
N LEU A 114 -7.85 13.32 -15.25
CA LEU A 114 -8.29 13.40 -16.63
C LEU A 114 -9.58 14.21 -16.68
N ALA A 115 -9.47 15.43 -17.20
CA ALA A 115 -10.60 16.26 -17.58
C ALA A 115 -11.04 15.87 -18.97
N LEU A 116 -12.34 15.73 -19.18
CA LEU A 116 -12.93 15.30 -20.44
C LEU A 116 -13.98 16.32 -20.89
N GLU A 117 -13.95 16.62 -22.16
CA GLU A 117 -14.95 17.41 -22.86
C GLU A 117 -15.65 16.54 -23.91
N GLU A 118 -16.83 16.95 -24.33
CA GLU A 118 -17.69 16.25 -25.29
C GLU A 118 -17.97 14.79 -24.90
N THR A 119 -18.32 14.57 -23.65
CA THR A 119 -18.82 13.26 -23.20
C THR A 119 -20.32 13.17 -23.45
N THR A 120 -20.85 11.95 -23.67
CA THR A 120 -22.30 11.78 -23.76
C THR A 120 -22.94 11.78 -22.37
N SER A 121 -22.41 11.00 -21.45
CA SER A 121 -22.83 10.97 -20.04
C SER A 121 -21.88 10.13 -19.19
N ASN A 122 -21.96 10.30 -17.87
CA ASN A 122 -21.19 9.46 -16.94
C ASN A 122 -21.38 7.94 -17.19
N PRO A 123 -22.59 7.38 -17.29
CA PRO A 123 -22.75 5.94 -17.51
C PRO A 123 -22.37 5.47 -18.89
N THR A 124 -22.49 6.31 -19.92
CA THR A 124 -22.32 5.90 -21.33
C THR A 124 -20.88 6.06 -21.79
N THR A 125 -20.22 7.15 -21.42
CA THR A 125 -18.86 7.48 -21.87
C THR A 125 -17.83 7.27 -20.76
N VAL A 126 -18.06 7.86 -19.58
CA VAL A 126 -17.04 7.97 -18.55
C VAL A 126 -16.84 6.65 -17.79
N ALA A 127 -17.91 5.92 -17.48
CA ALA A 127 -17.80 4.64 -16.81
C ALA A 127 -17.04 3.57 -17.63
N PRO A 128 -17.24 3.45 -18.95
CA PRO A 128 -16.38 2.62 -19.81
C PRO A 128 -14.90 3.02 -19.78
N ILE A 129 -14.59 4.33 -19.77
CA ILE A 129 -13.21 4.82 -19.64
C ILE A 129 -12.58 4.35 -18.31
N VAL A 130 -13.27 4.56 -17.20
CA VAL A 130 -12.84 4.08 -15.87
C VAL A 130 -12.63 2.56 -15.87
N ALA A 131 -13.55 1.81 -16.48
CA ALA A 131 -13.45 0.35 -16.56
C ALA A 131 -12.23 -0.10 -17.39
N GLY A 132 -11.97 0.56 -18.53
CA GLY A 132 -10.82 0.28 -19.40
C GLY A 132 -9.51 0.53 -18.69
N LEU A 133 -9.32 1.71 -18.10
CA LEU A 133 -8.12 2.07 -17.34
C LEU A 133 -7.88 1.10 -16.16
N ASN A 134 -8.92 0.80 -15.38
CA ASN A 134 -8.80 -0.17 -14.28
C ASN A 134 -8.43 -1.58 -14.78
N ALA A 135 -9.00 -2.02 -15.91
CA ALA A 135 -8.66 -3.30 -16.50
C ALA A 135 -7.20 -3.34 -16.96
N PHE A 136 -6.73 -2.33 -17.67
CA PHE A 136 -5.35 -2.25 -18.16
C PHE A 136 -4.33 -2.33 -17.03
N TYR A 137 -4.43 -1.45 -16.05
CA TYR A 137 -3.46 -1.41 -14.95
C TYR A 137 -3.54 -2.62 -14.02
N SER A 138 -4.71 -3.29 -13.92
CA SER A 138 -4.86 -4.50 -13.11
C SER A 138 -4.10 -5.72 -13.65
N VAL A 139 -3.72 -5.72 -14.92
CA VAL A 139 -2.91 -6.80 -15.54
C VAL A 139 -1.55 -6.92 -14.86
N SER A 140 -0.90 -5.80 -14.61
CA SER A 140 0.42 -5.76 -13.96
C SER A 140 0.33 -5.63 -12.43
N ASN A 141 -0.76 -5.06 -11.91
CA ASN A 141 -0.98 -4.83 -10.49
C ASN A 141 -2.44 -5.10 -10.11
N PRO A 142 -2.77 -6.24 -9.47
CA PRO A 142 -4.14 -6.56 -9.06
C PRO A 142 -4.82 -5.51 -8.16
N LEU A 143 -4.06 -4.68 -7.44
CA LEU A 143 -4.61 -3.58 -6.63
C LEU A 143 -5.08 -2.40 -7.48
N ALA A 144 -4.67 -2.32 -8.73
CA ALA A 144 -5.12 -1.28 -9.67
C ALA A 144 -6.53 -1.55 -10.24
N SER A 145 -7.18 -2.65 -9.86
CA SER A 145 -8.55 -2.97 -10.31
C SER A 145 -9.61 -1.92 -9.94
N ASN A 146 -9.31 -1.04 -8.99
CA ASN A 146 -10.13 0.09 -8.57
C ASN A 146 -9.27 1.37 -8.44
N MET A 147 -8.26 1.51 -9.27
CA MET A 147 -7.34 2.64 -9.25
C MET A 147 -8.03 3.92 -9.68
N TYR A 148 -8.90 3.84 -10.69
CA TYR A 148 -9.62 4.98 -11.23
C TYR A 148 -11.06 5.05 -10.76
N ALA A 149 -11.51 6.28 -10.51
CA ALA A 149 -12.89 6.64 -10.27
C ALA A 149 -13.26 7.86 -11.12
N MET A 150 -14.57 8.15 -11.25
CA MET A 150 -15.06 9.35 -11.88
C MET A 150 -15.79 10.24 -10.87
N SER A 151 -15.92 11.54 -11.20
CA SER A 151 -16.85 12.40 -10.46
C SER A 151 -18.28 11.84 -10.59
N THR A 152 -19.00 11.80 -9.47
CA THR A 152 -20.38 11.33 -9.45
C THR A 152 -21.38 12.41 -9.93
N TYR A 153 -20.92 13.66 -9.99
CA TYR A 153 -21.73 14.73 -10.55
C TYR A 153 -21.82 14.57 -12.06
N GLN A 154 -23.04 14.58 -12.61
CA GLN A 154 -23.29 14.61 -14.04
C GLN A 154 -23.44 16.06 -14.45
N ALA A 155 -22.44 16.60 -15.16
CA ALA A 155 -22.55 17.92 -15.74
C ALA A 155 -23.64 17.95 -16.83
N THR A 156 -24.15 19.13 -17.09
CA THR A 156 -25.21 19.37 -18.08
C THR A 156 -24.80 20.48 -19.05
N GLU A 157 -25.58 20.65 -20.09
CA GLU A 157 -25.55 21.84 -20.94
C GLU A 157 -26.25 23.01 -20.22
N SER A 158 -26.13 24.21 -20.76
CA SER A 158 -26.73 25.43 -20.18
C SER A 158 -28.24 25.37 -19.99
N ASP A 159 -28.94 24.53 -20.73
CA ASP A 159 -30.39 24.30 -20.63
C ASP A 159 -30.77 23.25 -19.58
N GLY A 160 -29.79 22.67 -18.87
CA GLY A 160 -29.97 21.64 -17.86
C GLY A 160 -30.20 20.24 -18.42
N VAL A 161 -29.93 20.00 -19.70
CA VAL A 161 -30.01 18.70 -20.35
C VAL A 161 -28.61 18.09 -20.49
N VAL A 162 -28.53 16.78 -20.47
CA VAL A 162 -27.25 16.06 -20.46
C VAL A 162 -26.65 15.89 -21.85
N ASP A 163 -27.45 16.02 -22.92
CA ASP A 163 -27.03 15.61 -24.28
C ASP A 163 -27.73 16.46 -25.31
N HIS A 164 -27.11 17.54 -25.75
CA HIS A 164 -27.62 18.43 -26.83
C HIS A 164 -26.61 18.73 -27.93
N GLY A 165 -25.67 17.82 -28.18
CA GLY A 165 -24.89 17.87 -29.41
C GLY A 165 -23.48 18.41 -29.30
N ASN A 166 -22.95 18.65 -28.11
CA ASN A 166 -21.52 18.89 -27.86
C ASN A 166 -21.07 18.38 -26.48
N GLY A 167 -21.92 17.64 -25.82
CA GLY A 167 -21.69 16.87 -24.61
C GLY A 167 -21.17 17.58 -23.36
N PRO A 168 -21.53 17.10 -22.19
CA PRO A 168 -21.09 17.67 -20.94
C PRO A 168 -19.61 17.37 -20.63
N ASN A 169 -19.03 18.21 -19.77
CA ASN A 169 -17.73 17.98 -19.19
C ASN A 169 -17.77 16.84 -18.15
N ALA A 170 -16.68 16.09 -18.02
CA ALA A 170 -16.58 15.02 -17.04
C ALA A 170 -15.16 14.91 -16.46
N LEU A 171 -15.02 14.08 -15.43
CA LEU A 171 -13.76 13.91 -14.73
C LEU A 171 -13.51 12.46 -14.35
N VAL A 172 -12.29 11.98 -14.61
CA VAL A 172 -11.75 10.71 -14.13
C VAL A 172 -10.48 11.01 -13.32
N TYR A 173 -10.25 10.27 -12.23
CA TYR A 173 -9.08 10.48 -11.38
C TYR A 173 -8.56 9.21 -10.74
N ASN A 174 -7.26 9.20 -10.45
CA ASN A 174 -6.56 8.11 -9.79
C ASN A 174 -6.72 8.22 -8.27
N THR A 175 -7.49 7.35 -7.67
CA THR A 175 -7.78 7.34 -6.23
C THR A 175 -6.58 6.98 -5.34
N GLN A 176 -5.50 6.45 -5.93
CA GLN A 176 -4.28 6.11 -5.21
C GLN A 176 -3.38 7.33 -4.99
N THR A 177 -3.49 8.35 -5.84
CA THR A 177 -2.63 9.54 -5.80
C THR A 177 -3.38 10.80 -5.36
N VAL A 178 -4.66 10.94 -5.76
CA VAL A 178 -5.49 12.09 -5.40
C VAL A 178 -6.84 11.67 -4.80
N GLN A 179 -7.40 12.54 -3.99
CA GLN A 179 -8.77 12.45 -3.51
C GLN A 179 -9.58 13.64 -4.03
N LEU A 180 -10.75 13.37 -4.61
CA LEU A 180 -11.72 14.38 -5.00
C LEU A 180 -12.52 14.80 -3.75
N LEU A 181 -12.45 16.07 -3.39
CA LEU A 181 -13.09 16.63 -2.19
C LEU A 181 -14.46 17.22 -2.49
N ALA A 182 -14.58 17.88 -3.64
CA ALA A 182 -15.82 18.49 -4.09
C ALA A 182 -15.91 18.55 -5.61
N SER A 183 -17.14 18.55 -6.13
CA SER A 183 -17.51 18.82 -7.51
C SER A 183 -18.68 19.80 -7.48
N ALA A 184 -18.56 20.90 -8.17
CA ALA A 184 -19.61 21.92 -8.21
C ALA A 184 -19.71 22.55 -9.60
N PRO A 185 -20.92 22.76 -10.13
CA PRO A 185 -21.11 23.64 -11.27
C PRO A 185 -20.82 25.09 -10.84
N VAL A 186 -20.30 25.87 -11.76
CA VAL A 186 -19.91 27.26 -11.54
C VAL A 186 -20.95 28.23 -12.06
N ASP A 187 -21.55 27.87 -13.16
CA ASP A 187 -22.63 28.58 -13.83
C ASP A 187 -24.01 28.09 -13.34
N PRO A 188 -24.99 28.97 -13.19
CA PRO A 188 -26.32 28.54 -12.78
C PRO A 188 -26.99 27.73 -13.89
N PRO A 189 -27.58 26.55 -13.57
CA PRO A 189 -28.37 25.82 -14.53
C PRO A 189 -29.57 26.65 -14.98
N GLY A 190 -29.84 26.70 -16.28
CA GLY A 190 -31.05 27.32 -16.84
C GLY A 190 -30.87 28.59 -17.67
N GLY A 191 -29.83 28.66 -18.44
CA GLY A 191 -29.81 29.23 -19.77
C GLY A 191 -30.11 30.70 -19.99
N THR A 192 -29.93 31.58 -19.04
CA THR A 192 -29.65 32.98 -19.34
C THR A 192 -28.31 33.31 -18.75
N ASN A 193 -27.32 33.54 -19.65
CA ASN A 193 -26.06 34.12 -19.24
C ASN A 193 -26.28 35.32 -18.32
N ALA A 194 -25.32 35.66 -17.49
CA ALA A 194 -25.40 36.79 -16.55
C ALA A 194 -25.68 38.14 -17.23
N LEU A 195 -25.61 38.21 -18.55
CA LEU A 195 -25.85 39.39 -19.40
C LEU A 195 -27.17 39.33 -20.20
N GLY A 196 -27.93 38.23 -20.11
CA GLY A 196 -29.28 38.16 -20.68
C GLY A 196 -29.36 37.83 -22.19
N SER A 197 -28.35 37.25 -22.77
CA SER A 197 -28.39 36.74 -24.15
C SER A 197 -29.04 35.35 -24.21
N ALA A 198 -30.07 35.21 -25.00
CA ALA A 198 -30.88 33.98 -25.13
C ALA A 198 -30.34 32.98 -26.18
N SER A 199 -29.11 33.15 -26.64
CA SER A 199 -28.58 32.40 -27.78
C SER A 199 -27.42 31.46 -27.43
N GLY A 200 -27.10 31.29 -26.15
CA GLY A 200 -25.92 30.53 -25.75
C GLY A 200 -26.27 29.13 -25.28
N GLU A 201 -26.09 28.15 -26.14
CA GLU A 201 -25.81 26.77 -25.71
C GLU A 201 -24.35 26.74 -25.28
N TYR A 202 -24.07 26.88 -23.98
CA TYR A 202 -22.73 26.61 -23.43
C TYR A 202 -22.83 25.49 -22.40
N ARG A 203 -21.74 24.80 -22.22
CA ARG A 203 -21.63 23.65 -21.33
C ARG A 203 -21.39 24.13 -19.92
N GLU A 204 -21.90 23.37 -18.97
CA GLU A 204 -21.70 23.66 -17.57
C GLU A 204 -20.22 23.61 -17.21
N VAL A 205 -19.66 24.75 -16.77
CA VAL A 205 -18.28 24.79 -16.27
C VAL A 205 -18.23 24.13 -14.90
N MET A 206 -17.36 23.14 -14.76
CA MET A 206 -17.21 22.38 -13.54
C MET A 206 -15.99 22.81 -12.75
N ARG A 207 -16.16 23.05 -11.45
CA ARG A 207 -15.07 23.20 -10.50
C ARG A 207 -14.93 21.93 -9.68
N TYR A 208 -13.72 21.41 -9.64
CA TYR A 208 -13.32 20.28 -8.81
C TYR A 208 -12.29 20.70 -7.78
N GLU A 209 -12.42 20.20 -6.55
CA GLU A 209 -11.44 20.40 -5.48
C GLU A 209 -10.73 19.09 -5.20
N PHE A 210 -9.39 19.11 -5.19
CA PHE A 210 -8.54 17.96 -4.98
C PHE A 210 -7.54 18.16 -3.86
N ALA A 211 -7.08 17.04 -3.30
CA ALA A 211 -5.87 16.96 -2.48
C ALA A 211 -5.17 15.62 -2.75
N PRO A 212 -3.88 15.46 -2.37
CA PRO A 212 -3.23 14.15 -2.40
C PRO A 212 -3.99 13.12 -1.59
N ALA A 213 -4.06 11.88 -2.07
CA ALA A 213 -4.79 10.79 -1.44
C ALA A 213 -4.23 10.45 -0.05
N ASN A 214 -5.12 9.98 0.85
CA ASN A 214 -4.77 9.49 2.18
C ASN A 214 -3.96 10.49 3.05
N GLN A 215 -4.24 11.78 2.89
CA GLN A 215 -3.59 12.83 3.66
C GLN A 215 -4.60 13.75 4.35
N ILE A 216 -4.12 14.44 5.39
CA ILE A 216 -4.90 15.51 6.01
C ILE A 216 -4.94 16.68 5.03
N VAL A 217 -6.13 17.08 4.65
CA VAL A 217 -6.33 18.21 3.75
C VAL A 217 -6.00 19.50 4.48
N THR A 218 -5.15 20.29 3.86
CA THR A 218 -4.79 21.64 4.31
C THR A 218 -4.95 22.61 3.15
N PRO A 219 -5.11 23.93 3.38
CA PRO A 219 -5.16 24.90 2.29
C PRO A 219 -3.92 24.87 1.38
N ALA A 220 -2.78 24.37 1.88
CA ALA A 220 -1.55 24.21 1.11
C ALA A 220 -1.56 22.96 0.23
N SER A 221 -2.27 21.91 0.63
CA SER A 221 -2.38 20.64 -0.13
C SER A 221 -3.62 20.57 -1.03
N ALA A 222 -4.59 21.46 -0.85
CA ALA A 222 -5.75 21.55 -1.73
C ALA A 222 -5.43 22.35 -3.00
N PHE A 223 -6.03 21.96 -4.12
CA PHE A 223 -5.99 22.69 -5.38
C PHE A 223 -7.31 22.50 -6.14
N TYR A 224 -7.56 23.41 -7.06
CA TYR A 224 -8.82 23.51 -7.78
C TYR A 224 -8.59 23.35 -9.27
N LEU A 225 -9.54 22.71 -9.93
CA LEU A 225 -9.55 22.52 -11.37
C LEU A 225 -10.87 23.02 -11.92
N TYR A 226 -10.81 23.97 -12.85
CA TYR A 226 -11.96 24.32 -13.67
C TYR A 226 -11.85 23.62 -15.01
N VAL A 227 -12.87 22.84 -15.34
CA VAL A 227 -13.01 22.15 -16.62
C VAL A 227 -14.04 22.87 -17.44
N SER A 228 -13.64 23.34 -18.62
CA SER A 228 -14.44 24.19 -19.48
C SER A 228 -14.50 23.64 -20.89
N HIS A 229 -15.64 23.79 -21.55
CA HIS A 229 -15.75 23.62 -22.97
C HIS A 229 -16.52 24.85 -23.50
N TYR A 230 -15.78 25.84 -23.98
CA TYR A 230 -16.33 27.13 -24.38
C TYR A 230 -17.12 27.02 -25.69
N LYS A 231 -18.00 28.01 -25.92
CA LYS A 231 -18.78 28.13 -27.13
C LYS A 231 -17.89 28.14 -28.37
N SER A 232 -18.09 27.23 -29.28
CA SER A 232 -17.40 27.17 -30.58
C SER A 232 -17.90 28.27 -31.54
N GLY A 233 -17.14 28.55 -32.58
CA GLY A 233 -17.50 29.49 -33.64
C GLY A 233 -16.81 30.83 -33.57
N THR A 234 -16.97 31.66 -34.61
CA THR A 234 -16.27 32.93 -34.80
C THR A 234 -17.20 34.14 -34.96
N ALA A 235 -18.52 33.95 -34.83
CA ALA A 235 -19.47 35.05 -34.86
C ALA A 235 -19.34 35.91 -33.60
N SER A 236 -19.76 37.16 -33.68
CA SER A 236 -19.60 38.11 -32.55
C SER A 236 -20.31 37.64 -31.26
N TYR A 237 -21.39 36.89 -31.40
CA TYR A 237 -22.10 36.30 -30.26
C TYR A 237 -21.29 35.14 -29.63
N ASP A 238 -20.66 34.28 -30.43
CA ASP A 238 -19.79 33.22 -29.93
C ASP A 238 -18.63 33.78 -29.08
N LEU A 239 -18.01 34.86 -29.58
CA LEU A 239 -16.93 35.58 -28.84
C LEU A 239 -17.45 36.19 -27.54
N THR A 240 -18.71 36.69 -27.54
CA THR A 240 -19.32 37.27 -26.34
C THR A 240 -19.61 36.17 -25.31
N ASP A 241 -20.19 35.05 -25.75
CA ASP A 241 -20.52 33.92 -24.89
C ASP A 241 -19.24 33.38 -24.21
N ARG A 242 -18.15 33.15 -24.96
CA ARG A 242 -16.85 32.76 -24.36
C ARG A 242 -16.30 33.76 -23.34
N ALA A 243 -16.46 35.05 -23.65
CA ALA A 243 -16.01 36.09 -22.71
C ALA A 243 -16.81 36.07 -21.40
N GLU A 244 -18.11 35.77 -21.46
CA GLU A 244 -18.98 35.62 -20.29
C GLU A 244 -18.65 34.39 -19.47
N GLU A 245 -18.41 33.24 -20.08
CA GLU A 245 -17.94 32.02 -19.44
C GLU A 245 -16.66 32.29 -18.64
N ALA A 246 -15.67 32.97 -19.24
CA ALA A 246 -14.44 33.35 -18.57
C ALA A 246 -14.68 34.29 -17.35
N VAL A 247 -15.64 35.21 -17.45
CA VAL A 247 -16.03 36.09 -16.33
C VAL A 247 -16.71 35.31 -15.21
N ILE A 248 -17.55 34.34 -15.54
CA ILE A 248 -18.21 33.46 -14.57
C ILE A 248 -17.15 32.69 -13.76
N ILE A 249 -16.18 32.07 -14.44
CA ILE A 249 -15.07 31.33 -13.80
C ILE A 249 -14.30 32.27 -12.85
N ARG A 250 -13.92 33.45 -13.32
CA ARG A 250 -13.15 34.42 -12.52
C ARG A 250 -13.93 34.93 -11.31
N ASN A 251 -15.24 35.09 -11.43
CA ASN A 251 -16.11 35.49 -10.33
C ASN A 251 -16.22 34.37 -9.28
N ASP A 252 -16.38 33.11 -9.69
CA ASP A 252 -16.40 31.98 -8.76
C ASP A 252 -15.05 31.82 -8.05
N GLU A 253 -13.94 31.99 -8.78
CA GLU A 253 -12.60 31.89 -8.22
C GLU A 253 -12.36 32.89 -7.09
N THR A 254 -12.96 34.08 -7.14
CA THR A 254 -12.86 35.08 -6.03
C THR A 254 -13.41 34.57 -4.70
N ASN A 255 -14.26 33.55 -4.71
CA ASN A 255 -14.81 32.90 -3.52
C ASN A 255 -13.90 31.83 -2.93
N LEU A 256 -12.85 31.43 -3.62
CA LEU A 256 -11.88 30.45 -3.14
C LEU A 256 -10.98 31.03 -2.03
N PRO A 257 -10.34 30.20 -1.21
CA PRO A 257 -9.38 30.66 -0.21
C PRO A 257 -8.27 31.52 -0.83
N ALA A 258 -7.81 32.51 -0.10
CA ALA A 258 -6.69 33.35 -0.53
C ALA A 258 -5.46 32.51 -0.92
N ASN A 259 -4.88 32.83 -2.07
CA ASN A 259 -3.79 32.06 -2.70
C ASN A 259 -4.20 30.63 -3.09
N ALA A 260 -5.45 30.37 -3.40
CA ALA A 260 -5.89 29.11 -3.98
C ALA A 260 -5.02 28.76 -5.19
N ARG A 261 -4.74 27.48 -5.34
CA ARG A 261 -4.04 26.92 -6.48
C ARG A 261 -5.06 26.44 -7.47
N VAL A 262 -5.10 27.09 -8.62
CA VAL A 262 -6.14 26.85 -9.62
C VAL A 262 -5.49 26.47 -10.96
N ILE A 263 -6.06 25.46 -11.59
CA ILE A 263 -5.78 25.08 -12.97
C ILE A 263 -7.07 25.28 -13.76
N TYR A 264 -6.96 25.97 -14.88
CA TYR A 264 -8.02 26.14 -15.88
C TYR A 264 -7.67 25.25 -17.05
N CYS A 265 -8.55 24.34 -17.42
CA CYS A 265 -8.29 23.42 -18.52
C CYS A 265 -9.54 23.12 -19.31
N GLY A 266 -9.34 22.61 -20.50
CA GLY A 266 -10.37 22.16 -21.43
C GLY A 266 -10.24 22.77 -22.80
N ASP A 267 -11.30 22.62 -23.59
CA ASP A 267 -11.46 23.21 -24.91
C ASP A 267 -12.02 24.64 -24.78
N PHE A 268 -11.17 25.61 -24.99
CA PHE A 268 -11.52 27.03 -24.88
C PHE A 268 -12.03 27.64 -26.19
N ASN A 269 -11.94 26.93 -27.31
CA ASN A 269 -12.37 27.39 -28.63
C ASN A 269 -11.85 28.79 -29.02
N VAL A 270 -10.60 29.10 -28.66
CA VAL A 270 -10.02 30.44 -28.79
C VAL A 270 -9.00 30.50 -29.92
N SER A 271 -9.28 31.27 -30.95
CA SER A 271 -8.42 31.38 -32.14
C SER A 271 -7.20 32.30 -31.95
N THR A 272 -7.30 33.28 -31.07
CA THR A 272 -6.21 34.22 -30.82
C THR A 272 -6.09 34.65 -29.37
N SER A 273 -4.89 34.95 -28.93
CA SER A 273 -4.64 35.47 -27.57
C SER A 273 -5.26 36.84 -27.31
N SER A 274 -5.81 37.51 -28.35
CA SER A 274 -6.50 38.80 -28.19
C SER A 274 -7.96 38.66 -27.79
N GLU A 275 -8.53 37.43 -27.80
CA GLU A 275 -9.91 37.24 -27.40
C GLU A 275 -10.14 37.60 -25.93
N ALA A 276 -11.31 38.20 -25.66
CA ALA A 276 -11.66 38.68 -24.33
C ALA A 276 -11.71 37.53 -23.31
N SER A 277 -12.17 36.34 -23.69
CA SER A 277 -12.19 35.12 -22.88
C SER A 277 -10.79 34.74 -22.38
N TYR A 278 -9.81 34.65 -23.30
CA TYR A 278 -8.43 34.35 -22.97
C TYR A 278 -7.82 35.41 -22.05
N GLN A 279 -7.98 36.70 -22.42
CA GLN A 279 -7.44 37.80 -21.65
C GLN A 279 -8.07 37.90 -20.25
N THR A 280 -9.34 37.51 -20.09
CA THR A 280 -10.03 37.47 -18.78
C THR A 280 -9.41 36.42 -17.85
N ILE A 281 -9.13 35.20 -18.34
CA ILE A 281 -8.48 34.17 -17.52
C ILE A 281 -7.04 34.57 -17.20
N ALA A 282 -6.32 35.19 -18.14
CA ALA A 282 -4.93 35.62 -17.97
C ALA A 282 -4.79 36.95 -17.20
N ALA A 283 -5.89 37.66 -16.94
CA ALA A 283 -5.84 39.00 -16.32
C ALA A 283 -5.35 38.92 -14.85
N VAL A 284 -4.58 39.91 -14.49
CA VAL A 284 -4.27 40.23 -13.10
C VAL A 284 -5.49 40.88 -12.45
N ASP A 285 -5.92 40.39 -11.32
CA ASP A 285 -6.99 41.03 -10.55
C ASP A 285 -6.58 42.46 -10.19
N SER A 286 -7.52 43.37 -10.23
CA SER A 286 -7.47 44.80 -9.99
C SER A 286 -6.15 45.42 -9.56
N PRO A 287 -5.76 46.60 -10.06
CA PRO A 287 -4.50 47.27 -9.71
C PRO A 287 -4.37 47.43 -8.18
N GLY A 288 -3.47 46.67 -7.57
CA GLY A 288 -3.21 46.70 -6.13
C GLY A 288 -3.80 45.53 -5.34
N GLY A 289 -4.55 44.60 -5.99
CA GLY A 289 -4.99 43.33 -5.41
C GLY A 289 -3.88 42.29 -5.43
N VAL A 290 -3.97 41.30 -4.57
CA VAL A 290 -3.16 40.10 -4.66
C VAL A 290 -3.52 39.44 -6.00
N ALA A 291 -2.53 38.99 -6.77
CA ALA A 291 -2.73 38.32 -8.07
C ALA A 291 -3.35 36.94 -7.83
N GLN A 292 -4.61 36.91 -7.39
CA GLN A 292 -5.37 35.69 -7.16
C GLN A 292 -6.07 35.34 -8.46
N GLY A 293 -5.96 34.07 -8.87
CA GLY A 293 -6.66 33.55 -10.03
C GLY A 293 -6.09 33.91 -11.39
N GLN A 294 -5.04 34.70 -11.50
CA GLN A 294 -4.38 34.93 -12.79
C GLN A 294 -3.87 33.62 -13.39
N GLY A 295 -4.48 33.18 -14.50
CA GLY A 295 -4.01 32.04 -15.29
C GLY A 295 -2.76 32.39 -16.08
N VAL A 296 -1.72 31.57 -15.97
CA VAL A 296 -0.51 31.65 -16.78
C VAL A 296 -0.56 30.53 -17.81
N ASP A 297 -0.53 30.89 -19.07
CA ASP A 297 -0.41 29.97 -20.19
C ASP A 297 1.07 29.62 -20.40
N PRO A 298 1.47 28.32 -20.35
CA PRO A 298 2.85 27.92 -20.58
C PRO A 298 3.43 28.40 -21.92
N SER A 299 2.59 28.52 -22.94
CA SER A 299 2.98 28.97 -24.28
C SER A 299 2.95 30.50 -24.44
N ASN A 300 2.30 31.24 -23.54
CA ASN A 300 2.17 32.68 -23.57
C ASN A 300 2.24 33.30 -22.17
N THR A 301 3.34 33.12 -21.48
CA THR A 301 3.52 33.44 -20.06
C THR A 301 3.31 34.92 -19.71
N ASN A 302 3.35 35.82 -20.68
CA ASN A 302 3.15 37.26 -20.50
C ASN A 302 1.75 37.73 -20.89
N ALA A 303 0.83 36.81 -21.22
CA ALA A 303 -0.50 37.12 -21.74
C ALA A 303 -0.47 38.13 -22.90
N ALA A 304 0.55 38.02 -23.76
CA ALA A 304 0.69 38.90 -24.92
C ALA A 304 -0.51 38.75 -25.84
N THR A 305 -1.02 39.88 -26.33
CA THR A 305 -2.09 39.90 -27.33
C THR A 305 -1.53 39.74 -28.74
N GLY A 306 -2.38 39.30 -29.70
CA GLY A 306 -2.05 39.21 -31.12
C GLY A 306 -1.31 37.95 -31.54
N ILE A 307 -1.25 36.91 -30.66
CA ILE A 307 -0.81 35.59 -31.07
C ILE A 307 -1.99 34.95 -31.81
N ASP A 308 -1.75 34.57 -33.06
CA ASP A 308 -2.68 33.84 -33.91
C ASP A 308 -2.34 32.37 -33.84
N TRP A 309 -3.17 31.56 -33.13
CA TRP A 309 -2.93 30.16 -32.95
C TRP A 309 -3.25 29.29 -34.19
N THR A 310 -3.84 29.89 -35.22
CA THR A 310 -3.97 29.23 -36.51
C THR A 310 -2.66 29.28 -37.32
N ALA A 311 -1.68 30.10 -36.89
CA ALA A 311 -0.42 30.30 -37.60
C ALA A 311 0.43 29.01 -37.64
N ASN A 312 1.02 28.70 -38.80
CA ASN A 312 1.86 27.52 -38.98
C ASN A 312 3.16 27.52 -38.14
N SER A 313 3.59 28.67 -37.62
CA SER A 313 4.73 28.75 -36.72
C SER A 313 4.52 28.13 -35.33
N LEU A 314 3.28 27.84 -34.99
CA LEU A 314 2.87 27.30 -33.69
C LEU A 314 2.33 25.86 -33.81
N LEU A 315 2.80 25.08 -34.78
CA LEU A 315 2.30 23.71 -35.03
C LEU A 315 2.37 22.80 -33.82
N SER A 316 3.42 22.89 -33.01
CA SER A 316 3.60 22.06 -31.80
C SER A 316 2.57 22.31 -30.69
N GLU A 317 1.84 23.42 -30.78
CA GLU A 317 0.84 23.80 -29.81
C GLU A 317 -0.58 23.52 -30.25
N LYS A 318 -0.78 23.09 -31.50
CA LYS A 318 -2.10 22.82 -32.04
C LYS A 318 -2.67 21.52 -31.49
N THR A 319 -3.95 21.54 -31.18
CA THR A 319 -4.65 20.43 -30.56
C THR A 319 -5.86 19.96 -31.36
N GLU A 320 -6.48 20.81 -32.17
CA GLU A 320 -7.64 20.44 -32.98
C GLU A 320 -7.30 20.24 -34.46
N LYS A 321 -7.84 19.20 -35.08
CA LYS A 321 -7.76 18.92 -36.49
C LYS A 321 -9.16 19.05 -37.13
N ASP A 322 -9.32 19.97 -38.05
CA ASP A 322 -10.44 19.98 -39.01
C ASP A 322 -10.08 19.12 -40.23
N SER A 323 -9.51 19.67 -41.26
CA SER A 323 -8.90 18.90 -42.38
C SER A 323 -7.38 18.74 -42.20
N SER A 324 -6.80 19.55 -41.36
CA SER A 324 -5.39 19.52 -40.88
C SER A 324 -5.38 19.96 -39.43
N LEU A 325 -4.29 19.72 -38.72
CA LEU A 325 -4.12 20.26 -37.37
C LEU A 325 -4.06 21.79 -37.46
N HIS A 326 -5.14 22.46 -37.08
CA HIS A 326 -5.37 23.85 -37.44
C HIS A 326 -5.41 24.79 -36.24
N TYR A 327 -6.05 24.38 -35.14
CA TYR A 327 -6.34 25.24 -34.01
C TYR A 327 -5.61 24.75 -32.76
N ARG A 328 -5.37 25.69 -31.85
CA ARG A 328 -4.99 25.41 -30.46
C ARG A 328 -6.16 25.79 -29.57
N ASP A 329 -7.09 24.89 -29.39
CA ASP A 329 -8.30 25.16 -28.64
C ASP A 329 -8.22 24.61 -27.20
N ASP A 330 -7.43 23.56 -26.99
CA ASP A 330 -7.25 22.93 -25.70
C ASP A 330 -6.05 23.49 -24.94
N PHE A 331 -6.27 23.93 -23.69
CA PHE A 331 -5.24 24.50 -22.85
C PHE A 331 -5.23 23.90 -21.45
N GLN A 332 -4.09 24.03 -20.77
CA GLN A 332 -3.98 24.05 -19.32
C GLN A 332 -3.26 25.33 -18.89
N MET A 333 -3.99 26.27 -18.34
CA MET A 333 -3.42 27.43 -17.66
C MET A 333 -3.40 27.19 -16.17
N SER A 334 -2.42 27.71 -15.45
CA SER A 334 -2.37 27.58 -14.00
C SER A 334 -2.07 28.91 -13.33
N THR A 335 -2.54 29.07 -12.10
CA THR A 335 -2.26 30.30 -11.35
C THR A 335 -0.77 30.51 -11.11
N THR A 336 -0.35 31.76 -10.93
CA THR A 336 1.05 32.15 -10.78
C THR A 336 1.78 31.41 -9.68
N ASN A 337 1.09 31.03 -8.59
CA ASN A 337 1.64 30.25 -7.50
C ASN A 337 1.86 28.75 -7.85
N ILE A 338 1.19 28.23 -8.89
CA ILE A 338 1.48 26.91 -9.48
C ILE A 338 2.58 27.05 -10.53
N PHE A 339 2.44 27.99 -11.46
CA PHE A 339 3.32 28.11 -12.60
C PHE A 339 4.78 28.45 -12.22
N TYR A 340 4.97 29.40 -11.32
CA TYR A 340 6.31 29.82 -10.86
C TYR A 340 6.81 29.04 -9.65
N GLY A 341 6.07 28.02 -9.20
CA GLY A 341 6.50 27.05 -8.19
C GLY A 341 6.70 27.63 -6.80
N ALA A 342 5.66 27.71 -5.97
CA ALA A 342 5.87 27.87 -4.53
C ALA A 342 6.22 26.50 -3.93
N SER A 343 7.32 26.43 -3.20
CA SER A 343 7.89 25.19 -2.61
C SER A 343 6.98 24.45 -1.59
N ASN A 344 5.76 24.90 -1.38
CA ASN A 344 4.86 24.39 -0.35
C ASN A 344 3.47 23.97 -0.87
N GLY A 345 3.32 23.70 -2.15
CA GLY A 345 2.06 23.27 -2.75
C GLY A 345 2.22 22.75 -4.15
N LEU A 346 1.11 22.64 -4.89
CA LEU A 346 1.12 22.20 -6.28
C LEU A 346 1.96 23.16 -7.13
N ALA A 347 2.83 22.62 -7.99
CA ALA A 347 3.68 23.37 -8.91
C ALA A 347 3.81 22.65 -10.25
N LEU A 348 3.72 23.39 -11.35
CA LEU A 348 3.96 22.86 -12.69
C LEU A 348 5.42 22.42 -12.84
N VAL A 349 5.63 21.24 -13.41
CA VAL A 349 6.96 20.76 -13.79
C VAL A 349 7.32 21.41 -15.13
N ALA A 350 8.32 22.27 -15.11
CA ALA A 350 8.72 23.02 -16.30
C ALA A 350 9.08 22.09 -17.48
N GLY A 351 8.55 22.41 -18.67
CA GLY A 351 8.82 21.66 -19.89
C GLY A 351 8.02 20.36 -20.06
N THR A 352 7.02 20.11 -19.22
CA THR A 352 6.14 18.92 -19.36
C THR A 352 4.81 19.24 -20.06
N TYR A 353 4.44 20.50 -20.15
CA TYR A 353 3.23 20.93 -20.86
C TYR A 353 3.40 20.75 -22.37
N HIS A 354 2.52 19.97 -23.01
CA HIS A 354 2.53 19.72 -24.44
C HIS A 354 1.22 19.09 -24.93
N ALA A 355 0.99 19.15 -26.28
CA ALA A 355 -0.01 18.34 -26.95
C ALA A 355 0.56 16.93 -27.21
N PHE A 356 -0.05 15.88 -26.68
CA PHE A 356 0.43 14.51 -26.79
C PHE A 356 0.49 14.04 -28.25
N GLY A 357 1.63 13.51 -28.65
CA GLY A 357 1.87 13.02 -30.01
C GLY A 357 2.19 14.11 -31.03
N ASN A 358 2.31 15.38 -30.64
CA ASN A 358 2.60 16.52 -31.51
C ASN A 358 3.93 17.19 -31.12
N ASN A 359 4.92 17.14 -32.01
CA ASN A 359 6.21 17.84 -31.85
C ASN A 359 6.40 19.03 -32.80
N GLY A 360 5.39 19.38 -33.56
CA GLY A 360 5.45 20.48 -34.53
C GLY A 360 6.30 20.22 -35.76
N SER A 361 6.74 18.98 -36.00
CA SER A 361 7.66 18.67 -37.10
C SER A 361 6.99 18.73 -38.48
N THR A 362 5.65 18.66 -38.53
CA THR A 362 4.87 18.75 -39.76
C THR A 362 3.52 19.38 -39.53
N ALA A 363 3.01 20.06 -40.57
CA ALA A 363 1.60 20.33 -40.69
C ALA A 363 0.86 18.98 -40.77
N TYR A 364 0.07 18.67 -39.78
CA TYR A 364 -0.82 17.51 -39.81
C TYR A 364 -1.89 17.67 -40.87
N GLU A 365 -1.48 17.49 -42.13
CA GLU A 365 -2.46 17.38 -43.19
C GLU A 365 -3.02 15.96 -43.14
N ASN A 366 -4.25 15.83 -42.69
CA ASN A 366 -5.08 14.63 -42.69
C ASN A 366 -4.78 13.51 -41.69
N SER A 367 -3.72 13.50 -40.95
CA SER A 367 -3.57 12.60 -39.78
C SER A 367 -2.25 12.77 -39.07
N VAL A 368 -2.24 12.67 -37.76
CA VAL A 368 -1.04 12.44 -36.92
C VAL A 368 -0.24 11.21 -37.37
N ASN A 369 -0.83 10.35 -38.18
CA ASN A 369 -0.26 9.12 -38.72
C ASN A 369 0.31 9.27 -40.14
N ASN A 370 0.75 10.44 -40.56
CA ASN A 370 1.35 10.62 -41.88
C ASN A 370 2.81 10.13 -42.00
N GLY A 371 3.36 9.60 -40.92
CA GLY A 371 4.72 9.05 -40.86
C GLY A 371 5.82 10.07 -40.68
N THR A 372 5.50 11.35 -40.48
CA THR A 372 6.46 12.44 -40.31
C THR A 372 6.55 12.95 -38.88
N ASP A 373 5.50 12.78 -38.08
CA ASP A 373 5.60 13.04 -36.64
C ASP A 373 6.33 11.89 -35.94
N THR A 374 7.29 12.24 -35.09
CA THR A 374 8.16 11.30 -34.41
C THR A 374 8.17 11.48 -32.89
N ALA A 375 7.28 12.34 -32.34
CA ALA A 375 7.24 12.62 -30.91
C ALA A 375 7.15 11.31 -30.08
N LEU A 376 6.16 10.50 -30.35
CA LEU A 376 5.94 9.24 -29.61
C LEU A 376 7.07 8.22 -29.76
N ASN A 377 7.92 8.33 -30.78
CA ASN A 377 9.05 7.41 -30.95
C ASN A 377 10.14 7.63 -29.88
N SER A 378 10.26 8.84 -29.35
CA SER A 378 11.22 9.20 -28.31
C SER A 378 10.59 9.29 -26.91
N ASP A 379 9.30 9.57 -26.84
CA ASP A 379 8.63 9.96 -25.60
C ASP A 379 8.06 8.74 -24.85
N LEU A 380 7.86 7.62 -25.53
CA LEU A 380 7.41 6.39 -24.87
C LEU A 380 8.55 5.71 -24.07
N ALA A 381 8.22 5.16 -22.92
CA ALA A 381 9.14 4.41 -22.09
C ALA A 381 9.75 3.21 -22.85
N PRO A 382 11.03 2.87 -22.62
CA PRO A 382 11.62 1.66 -23.15
C PRO A 382 10.84 0.42 -22.69
N GLY A 383 10.29 -0.32 -23.65
CA GLY A 383 9.47 -1.51 -23.36
C GLY A 383 8.00 -1.21 -23.09
N SER A 384 7.51 -0.03 -23.50
CA SER A 384 6.08 0.27 -23.49
C SER A 384 5.26 -0.82 -24.19
N THR A 385 4.07 -1.07 -23.68
CA THR A 385 3.17 -2.12 -24.19
C THR A 385 2.50 -1.70 -25.48
N ILE A 386 2.37 -0.38 -25.71
CA ILE A 386 1.74 0.22 -26.88
C ILE A 386 2.85 0.80 -27.77
N SER A 387 2.83 0.46 -29.05
CA SER A 387 3.80 1.03 -29.99
C SER A 387 3.41 2.44 -30.41
N ALA A 388 4.40 3.30 -30.71
CA ALA A 388 4.18 4.63 -31.26
C ALA A 388 3.30 4.59 -32.52
N SER A 389 3.51 3.61 -33.42
CA SER A 389 2.70 3.42 -34.61
C SER A 389 1.22 3.13 -34.31
N GLN A 390 0.95 2.36 -33.24
CA GLN A 390 -0.41 2.11 -32.79
C GLN A 390 -1.04 3.38 -32.24
N LEU A 391 -0.32 4.12 -31.38
CA LEU A 391 -0.81 5.34 -30.77
C LEU A 391 -1.12 6.45 -31.78
N TYR A 392 -0.33 6.57 -32.84
CA TYR A 392 -0.66 7.52 -33.92
C TYR A 392 -1.96 7.13 -34.64
N ALA A 393 -2.20 5.85 -34.85
CA ALA A 393 -3.45 5.38 -35.41
C ALA A 393 -4.63 5.61 -34.45
N ASP A 394 -4.41 5.38 -33.17
CA ASP A 394 -5.41 5.55 -32.12
C ASP A 394 -5.77 7.03 -31.93
N LEU A 395 -4.80 7.94 -31.93
CA LEU A 395 -5.03 9.40 -31.87
C LEU A 395 -5.94 9.88 -33.01
N VAL A 396 -5.74 9.35 -34.23
CA VAL A 396 -6.60 9.69 -35.37
C VAL A 396 -8.03 9.19 -35.19
N GLY A 397 -8.19 8.02 -34.58
CA GLY A 397 -9.50 7.38 -34.41
C GLY A 397 -10.25 7.83 -33.14
N ALA A 398 -9.54 8.32 -32.14
CA ALA A 398 -10.09 8.58 -30.82
C ALA A 398 -10.83 9.93 -30.72
N SER A 399 -10.35 10.96 -31.41
CA SER A 399 -10.93 12.31 -31.40
C SER A 399 -10.40 13.12 -32.56
N ASP A 400 -11.03 14.24 -32.86
CA ASP A 400 -10.48 15.32 -33.69
C ASP A 400 -9.60 16.30 -32.89
N HIS A 401 -9.53 16.14 -31.58
CA HIS A 401 -8.58 16.82 -30.71
C HIS A 401 -7.40 15.94 -30.32
N LEU A 402 -6.33 16.57 -29.81
CA LEU A 402 -5.20 15.93 -29.16
C LEU A 402 -5.22 16.24 -27.65
N PRO A 403 -4.88 15.27 -26.80
CA PRO A 403 -4.83 15.54 -25.36
C PRO A 403 -3.72 16.52 -25.01
N VAL A 404 -3.99 17.43 -24.10
CA VAL A 404 -2.98 18.30 -23.49
C VAL A 404 -2.53 17.71 -22.16
N VAL A 405 -1.22 17.45 -22.06
CA VAL A 405 -0.60 16.79 -20.93
C VAL A 405 0.32 17.75 -20.20
N ALA A 406 0.30 17.71 -18.86
CA ALA A 406 1.29 18.38 -18.02
C ALA A 406 1.51 17.61 -16.71
N ASP A 407 2.73 17.60 -16.22
CA ASP A 407 3.06 17.06 -14.90
C ASP A 407 3.15 18.18 -13.87
N TYR A 408 2.64 17.89 -12.68
CA TYR A 408 2.67 18.79 -11.53
C TYR A 408 3.29 18.08 -10.34
N THR A 409 4.06 18.80 -9.52
CA THR A 409 4.55 18.27 -8.25
C THR A 409 3.80 18.87 -7.08
N ILE A 410 3.54 18.05 -6.05
CA ILE A 410 2.96 18.50 -4.80
C ILE A 410 3.74 17.87 -3.63
N PRO A 411 4.14 18.65 -2.60
CA PRO A 411 4.79 18.10 -1.42
C PRO A 411 3.85 17.19 -0.66
N VAL A 412 4.31 15.98 -0.36
CA VAL A 412 3.56 15.02 0.43
C VAL A 412 4.39 14.56 1.63
N PRO A 413 3.80 14.40 2.83
CA PRO A 413 4.52 13.90 3.98
C PRO A 413 4.85 12.41 3.81
N ALA A 414 5.90 11.97 4.49
CA ALA A 414 6.20 10.56 4.59
C ALA A 414 5.02 9.79 5.19
N PRO A 415 4.72 8.58 4.68
CA PRO A 415 3.64 7.77 5.22
C PRO A 415 3.95 7.33 6.65
N ASN A 416 2.90 7.10 7.44
CA ASN A 416 3.03 6.67 8.82
C ASN A 416 2.89 5.14 8.91
N ALA A 417 3.89 4.47 9.50
CA ALA A 417 3.86 3.04 9.78
C ALA A 417 3.20 2.75 11.13
N THR A 418 2.31 1.78 11.17
CA THR A 418 1.80 1.14 12.40
C THR A 418 1.12 -0.17 12.03
N PHE A 419 1.10 -1.13 12.97
CA PHE A 419 0.51 -2.44 12.71
C PHE A 419 -0.14 -3.06 13.95
N THR A 420 -1.05 -4.00 13.69
CA THR A 420 -1.59 -4.95 14.68
C THR A 420 -1.01 -6.33 14.46
N PHE A 421 -1.21 -7.20 15.43
CA PHE A 421 -0.67 -8.57 15.42
C PHE A 421 -1.60 -9.55 16.16
N SER A 422 -1.35 -10.85 15.94
CA SER A 422 -2.07 -11.94 16.64
C SER A 422 -1.97 -11.78 18.16
N ILE A 423 -3.04 -12.12 18.87
CA ILE A 423 -3.14 -12.00 20.33
C ILE A 423 -2.14 -12.90 21.09
N TYR A 424 -1.80 -14.06 20.53
CA TYR A 424 -0.81 -14.98 21.11
C TYR A 424 0.58 -14.64 20.57
N ARG A 425 1.41 -14.03 21.40
CA ARG A 425 2.75 -13.57 21.05
C ARG A 425 3.88 -14.31 21.75
N SER A 426 3.55 -15.42 22.42
CA SER A 426 4.54 -16.28 23.06
C SER A 426 4.12 -17.75 23.00
N GLY A 427 5.08 -18.65 22.82
CA GLY A 427 4.83 -20.08 22.72
C GLY A 427 6.09 -20.90 22.44
N ALA A 428 5.92 -22.21 22.34
CA ALA A 428 6.99 -23.09 21.84
C ALA A 428 7.14 -22.95 20.31
N ALA A 429 8.35 -23.16 19.81
CA ALA A 429 8.59 -23.28 18.37
C ALA A 429 7.93 -24.55 17.79
N PRO A 430 7.38 -24.52 16.54
CA PRO A 430 7.18 -23.34 15.69
C PRO A 430 5.94 -22.52 16.12
N LEU A 431 6.03 -21.19 16.07
CA LEU A 431 4.91 -20.29 16.34
C LEU A 431 4.67 -19.39 15.12
N THR A 432 3.49 -19.45 14.52
CA THR A 432 3.08 -18.58 13.42
C THR A 432 2.29 -17.39 13.96
N MET A 433 2.66 -16.19 13.52
CA MET A 433 1.99 -14.94 13.84
C MET A 433 1.57 -14.21 12.56
N ASN A 434 0.43 -13.51 12.62
CA ASN A 434 -0.03 -12.61 11.59
C ASN A 434 0.18 -11.17 12.05
N PHE A 435 0.66 -10.34 11.13
CA PHE A 435 0.86 -8.91 11.30
C PHE A 435 0.04 -8.19 10.24
N THR A 436 -0.69 -7.15 10.63
CA THR A 436 -1.54 -6.38 9.72
C THR A 436 -1.19 -4.91 9.82
N SER A 437 -0.75 -4.33 8.72
CA SER A 437 -0.48 -2.90 8.59
C SER A 437 -1.74 -2.08 8.81
N LEU A 438 -1.63 -0.97 9.53
CA LEU A 438 -2.71 0.01 9.78
C LEU A 438 -2.18 1.43 9.54
N PRO A 439 -1.88 1.80 8.30
CA PRO A 439 -1.38 3.14 8.02
C PRO A 439 -2.45 4.19 8.31
N PHE A 440 -2.03 5.33 8.91
CA PHE A 440 -2.96 6.42 9.22
C PHE A 440 -3.09 7.43 8.09
N TYR A 441 -1.98 7.75 7.42
CA TYR A 441 -1.92 8.70 6.32
C TYR A 441 -0.69 8.47 5.45
N GLY A 442 -0.70 9.11 4.30
CA GLY A 442 0.34 9.04 3.28
C GLY A 442 0.06 7.99 2.21
N ILE A 443 0.56 8.24 1.04
CA ILE A 443 0.52 7.31 -0.08
C ILE A 443 1.59 6.25 0.16
N ILE A 444 1.21 4.98 0.16
CA ILE A 444 2.12 3.86 0.39
C ILE A 444 2.20 3.01 -0.87
N THR A 445 3.42 2.78 -1.34
CA THR A 445 3.72 1.95 -2.50
C THR A 445 4.43 0.65 -2.14
N ASN A 446 4.97 0.55 -0.93
CA ASN A 446 5.66 -0.67 -0.47
C ASN A 446 5.58 -0.84 1.05
N TRP A 447 5.39 -2.08 1.49
CA TRP A 447 5.46 -2.53 2.89
C TRP A 447 6.64 -3.48 3.06
N SER A 448 7.55 -3.16 3.97
CA SER A 448 8.69 -4.00 4.33
C SER A 448 8.60 -4.40 5.78
N TRP A 449 8.79 -5.69 6.07
CA TRP A 449 8.73 -6.27 7.39
C TRP A 449 10.07 -6.88 7.77
N ASN A 450 10.54 -6.57 8.97
CA ASN A 450 11.66 -7.25 9.62
C ASN A 450 11.11 -7.93 10.89
N PHE A 451 11.16 -9.25 10.92
CA PHE A 451 10.61 -10.04 12.03
C PHE A 451 11.57 -10.23 13.21
N GLY A 452 12.82 -9.75 13.09
CA GLY A 452 13.82 -9.76 14.15
C GLY A 452 14.59 -11.07 14.30
N ASP A 453 14.25 -12.12 13.56
CA ASP A 453 14.94 -13.41 13.52
C ASP A 453 15.87 -13.57 12.30
N GLY A 454 16.04 -12.50 11.52
CA GLY A 454 16.79 -12.46 10.27
C GLY A 454 15.89 -12.61 9.03
N ALA A 455 14.63 -12.98 9.19
CA ALA A 455 13.68 -13.03 8.10
C ALA A 455 13.11 -11.65 7.80
N MET A 456 12.88 -11.40 6.51
CA MET A 456 12.26 -10.18 6.00
C MET A 456 11.16 -10.54 4.99
N SER A 457 10.16 -9.66 4.85
CA SER A 457 9.14 -9.76 3.82
C SER A 457 8.90 -8.39 3.22
N ASN A 458 8.78 -8.32 1.89
CA ASN A 458 8.38 -7.13 1.16
C ASN A 458 7.10 -7.46 0.41
N THR A 459 6.11 -6.58 0.54
CA THR A 459 4.84 -6.73 -0.15
C THR A 459 4.43 -5.41 -0.79
N PHE A 460 3.89 -5.48 -2.00
CA PHE A 460 3.35 -4.32 -2.71
C PHE A 460 1.81 -4.31 -2.69
N THR A 461 1.21 -5.38 -2.18
CA THR A 461 -0.20 -5.68 -2.44
C THR A 461 -0.99 -6.16 -1.22
N THR A 462 -0.32 -6.57 -0.13
CA THR A 462 -1.02 -7.15 1.02
C THR A 462 -0.71 -6.40 2.30
N LEU A 463 -1.77 -6.00 3.00
CA LEU A 463 -1.66 -5.39 4.32
C LEU A 463 -1.32 -6.39 5.43
N THR A 464 -1.56 -7.69 5.20
CA THR A 464 -1.34 -8.74 6.20
C THR A 464 -0.26 -9.69 5.74
N VAL A 465 0.68 -9.97 6.63
CA VAL A 465 1.76 -10.94 6.44
C VAL A 465 1.77 -11.95 7.59
N ALA A 466 2.00 -13.22 7.25
CA ALA A 466 2.22 -14.29 8.23
C ALA A 466 3.72 -14.62 8.32
N HIS A 467 4.23 -14.80 9.54
CA HIS A 467 5.60 -15.25 9.77
C HIS A 467 5.65 -16.35 10.83
N THR A 468 6.51 -17.37 10.62
CA THR A 468 6.67 -18.51 11.52
C THR A 468 8.06 -18.49 12.16
N TYR A 469 8.10 -18.31 13.46
CA TYR A 469 9.31 -18.38 14.25
C TYR A 469 9.63 -19.83 14.61
N THR A 470 10.81 -20.31 14.23
CA THR A 470 11.24 -21.69 14.45
C THR A 470 12.34 -21.81 15.49
N THR A 471 12.96 -20.72 15.90
CA THR A 471 14.08 -20.70 16.84
C THR A 471 13.66 -20.02 18.16
N PRO A 472 14.00 -20.57 19.32
CA PRO A 472 13.78 -19.88 20.59
C PRO A 472 14.49 -18.53 20.67
N GLY A 473 13.76 -17.52 21.18
CA GLY A 473 14.29 -16.15 21.26
C GLY A 473 13.21 -15.13 21.63
N VAL A 474 13.63 -13.88 21.76
CA VAL A 474 12.75 -12.74 21.91
C VAL A 474 12.98 -11.81 20.73
N TYR A 475 11.94 -11.53 20.00
CA TYR A 475 12.02 -10.85 18.73
C TYR A 475 11.27 -9.53 18.74
N SER A 476 11.89 -8.52 18.16
CA SER A 476 11.27 -7.22 17.88
C SER A 476 10.85 -7.20 16.42
N VAL A 477 9.66 -6.69 16.15
CA VAL A 477 9.12 -6.62 14.79
C VAL A 477 9.07 -5.17 14.35
N THR A 478 9.56 -4.92 13.14
CA THR A 478 9.56 -3.60 12.51
C THR A 478 8.79 -3.67 11.20
N GLU A 479 7.84 -2.76 11.05
CA GLU A 479 7.27 -2.41 9.76
C GLU A 479 7.92 -1.14 9.24
N THR A 480 8.23 -1.10 7.96
CA THR A 480 8.62 0.10 7.21
C THR A 480 7.70 0.23 6.02
N VAL A 481 7.03 1.38 5.92
CA VAL A 481 6.20 1.74 4.77
C VAL A 481 6.92 2.82 3.96
N THR A 482 6.85 2.71 2.64
CA THR A 482 7.51 3.64 1.71
C THR A 482 6.50 4.13 0.69
N GLY A 483 6.58 5.40 0.32
CA GLY A 483 5.75 6.03 -0.69
C GLY A 483 6.43 7.29 -1.25
N PRO A 484 5.74 8.05 -2.13
CA PRO A 484 6.30 9.27 -2.73
C PRO A 484 6.79 10.30 -1.71
N GLY A 485 6.16 10.36 -0.53
CA GLY A 485 6.59 11.26 0.56
C GLY A 485 7.78 10.77 1.38
N GLY A 486 8.40 9.64 1.03
CA GLY A 486 9.50 9.04 1.78
C GLY A 486 9.10 7.74 2.49
N SER A 487 9.72 7.48 3.63
CA SER A 487 9.48 6.25 4.40
C SER A 487 9.15 6.54 5.86
N GLY A 488 8.23 5.76 6.41
CA GLY A 488 7.93 5.71 7.85
C GLY A 488 8.21 4.32 8.39
N SER A 489 8.65 4.24 9.67
CA SER A 489 8.92 2.94 10.31
C SER A 489 8.30 2.90 11.70
N TYR A 490 7.82 1.71 12.08
CA TYR A 490 7.31 1.44 13.42
C TYR A 490 7.85 0.11 13.93
N THR A 491 8.40 0.13 15.15
CA THR A 491 8.98 -1.05 15.79
C THR A 491 8.29 -1.35 17.12
N VAL A 492 7.85 -2.58 17.29
CA VAL A 492 7.42 -3.11 18.58
C VAL A 492 8.54 -3.98 19.13
N THR A 493 9.20 -3.47 20.17
CA THR A 493 10.32 -4.17 20.80
C THR A 493 9.85 -5.34 21.65
N ASN A 494 10.59 -6.46 21.59
CA ASN A 494 10.32 -7.68 22.37
C ASN A 494 8.88 -8.19 22.21
N LEU A 495 8.35 -8.08 20.99
CA LEU A 495 6.95 -8.42 20.70
C LEU A 495 6.69 -9.91 20.82
N VAL A 496 7.59 -10.74 20.28
CA VAL A 496 7.40 -12.18 20.17
C VAL A 496 8.41 -12.91 21.06
N THR A 497 7.92 -13.86 21.87
CA THR A 497 8.77 -14.69 22.70
C THR A 497 8.59 -16.15 22.34
N ILE A 498 9.61 -16.78 21.83
CA ILE A 498 9.65 -18.21 21.52
C ILE A 498 10.41 -18.94 22.59
N TYR A 499 9.73 -19.85 23.26
CA TYR A 499 10.28 -20.62 24.36
C TYR A 499 11.19 -21.74 23.88
N THR A 500 12.29 -21.98 24.60
CA THR A 500 13.00 -23.26 24.51
C THR A 500 12.07 -24.39 24.97
N PRO A 501 12.32 -25.64 24.59
CA PRO A 501 11.49 -26.75 25.06
C PRO A 501 11.38 -26.83 26.59
N PHE A 502 12.45 -26.51 27.33
CA PHE A 502 12.41 -26.46 28.79
C PHE A 502 11.57 -25.28 29.30
N GLN A 503 11.70 -24.11 28.71
CA GLN A 503 10.85 -22.94 29.07
C GLN A 503 9.38 -23.20 28.80
N ALA A 504 9.04 -23.87 27.69
CA ALA A 504 7.66 -24.27 27.40
C ALA A 504 7.09 -25.21 28.47
N TRP A 505 7.91 -26.18 28.92
CA TRP A 505 7.56 -27.05 30.04
C TRP A 505 7.42 -26.27 31.36
N GLN A 506 8.30 -25.30 31.66
CA GLN A 506 8.17 -24.42 32.82
C GLN A 506 6.85 -23.63 32.77
N MET A 507 6.50 -23.08 31.62
CA MET A 507 5.23 -22.37 31.43
C MET A 507 4.02 -23.27 31.65
N GLN A 508 4.09 -24.52 31.18
CA GLN A 508 3.02 -25.52 31.34
C GLN A 508 2.73 -25.82 32.82
N TYR A 509 3.76 -25.99 33.64
CA TYR A 509 3.60 -26.46 35.03
C TYR A 509 3.61 -25.35 36.07
N PHE A 510 4.31 -24.24 35.81
CA PHE A 510 4.51 -23.14 36.76
C PHE A 510 3.93 -21.80 36.31
N GLY A 511 3.54 -21.68 35.03
CA GLY A 511 3.05 -20.43 34.47
C GLY A 511 4.12 -19.35 34.30
N CYS A 512 5.39 -19.66 34.50
CA CYS A 512 6.51 -18.73 34.43
C CYS A 512 7.83 -19.47 34.15
N THR A 513 8.78 -18.81 33.48
CA THR A 513 10.10 -19.37 33.19
C THR A 513 11.17 -18.95 34.20
N ASN A 514 10.98 -17.81 34.90
CA ASN A 514 11.98 -17.16 35.74
C ASN A 514 11.61 -17.18 37.24
N CYS A 515 10.48 -17.73 37.62
CA CYS A 515 10.09 -17.81 39.03
C CYS A 515 10.96 -18.82 39.78
N PRO A 516 11.22 -18.62 41.09
CA PRO A 516 12.11 -19.48 41.87
C PRO A 516 11.76 -20.94 41.85
N GLN A 517 10.46 -21.27 41.89
CA GLN A 517 9.95 -22.65 41.87
C GLN A 517 10.17 -23.37 40.52
N ALA A 518 10.30 -22.67 39.40
CA ALA A 518 10.50 -23.23 38.10
C ALA A 518 11.96 -23.46 37.70
N GLN A 519 12.90 -23.03 38.52
CA GLN A 519 14.32 -23.16 38.20
C GLN A 519 14.75 -24.61 38.06
N SER A 520 15.71 -24.87 37.16
CA SER A 520 16.14 -26.20 36.74
C SER A 520 16.62 -27.08 37.87
N ASN A 521 17.28 -26.50 38.87
CA ASN A 521 17.88 -27.17 40.02
C ASN A 521 16.93 -27.36 41.22
N VAL A 522 15.72 -26.83 41.16
CA VAL A 522 14.75 -26.89 42.25
C VAL A 522 14.02 -28.24 42.24
N ASP A 523 13.94 -28.91 43.37
CA ASP A 523 13.06 -30.01 43.66
C ASP A 523 11.78 -29.46 44.28
N TYR A 524 10.81 -29.15 43.46
CA TYR A 524 9.60 -28.42 43.88
C TYR A 524 8.66 -29.28 44.72
N ASP A 525 8.58 -30.56 44.44
CA ASP A 525 7.64 -31.50 45.11
C ASP A 525 8.34 -32.34 46.23
N GLY A 526 9.62 -32.12 46.48
CA GLY A 526 10.36 -32.75 47.58
C GLY A 526 10.69 -34.24 47.36
N THR A 527 10.73 -34.68 46.08
CA THR A 527 10.99 -36.08 45.74
C THR A 527 12.48 -36.43 45.59
N GLY A 528 13.37 -35.47 45.71
CA GLY A 528 14.80 -35.65 45.42
C GLY A 528 15.13 -35.49 43.92
N GLN A 529 14.14 -35.22 43.08
CA GLN A 529 14.29 -35.10 41.61
C GLN A 529 13.98 -33.67 41.19
N ASN A 530 15.00 -32.94 40.79
CA ASN A 530 14.84 -31.54 40.43
C ASN A 530 14.06 -31.35 39.12
N ASN A 531 13.60 -30.13 38.83
CA ASN A 531 12.80 -29.78 37.70
C ASN A 531 13.42 -30.18 36.34
N PHE A 532 14.76 -30.03 36.19
CA PHE A 532 15.41 -30.41 34.93
C PHE A 532 15.41 -31.93 34.74
N PHE A 533 15.63 -32.69 35.83
CA PHE A 533 15.49 -34.14 35.78
C PHE A 533 14.09 -34.55 35.40
N LYS A 534 13.06 -33.96 36.01
CA LYS A 534 11.66 -34.26 35.68
C LYS A 534 11.27 -33.85 34.25
N TYR A 535 11.82 -32.73 33.74
CA TYR A 535 11.65 -32.36 32.33
C TYR A 535 12.24 -33.42 31.39
N VAL A 536 13.48 -33.84 31.62
CA VAL A 536 14.12 -34.85 30.78
C VAL A 536 13.41 -36.19 30.85
N THR A 537 12.95 -36.61 32.02
CA THR A 537 12.25 -37.85 32.21
C THR A 537 10.76 -37.80 31.85
N GLY A 538 10.21 -36.61 31.56
CA GLY A 538 8.81 -36.43 31.19
C GLY A 538 7.83 -36.50 32.38
N LEU A 539 8.30 -36.17 33.57
CA LEU A 539 7.52 -36.26 34.81
C LEU A 539 6.87 -34.89 35.13
N ASN A 540 5.81 -34.97 35.94
CA ASN A 540 5.15 -33.78 36.44
C ASN A 540 5.86 -33.26 37.71
N PRO A 541 6.44 -32.02 37.68
CA PRO A 541 7.19 -31.46 38.80
C PRO A 541 6.32 -31.02 39.97
N THR A 542 5.00 -30.95 39.80
CA THR A 542 4.07 -30.50 40.85
C THR A 542 3.34 -31.67 41.50
N ASN A 543 3.64 -32.91 41.12
CA ASN A 543 3.04 -34.10 41.66
C ASN A 543 4.09 -35.00 42.32
N PRO A 544 4.12 -35.12 43.66
CA PRO A 544 5.10 -35.95 44.39
C PRO A 544 4.99 -37.45 44.09
N ALA A 545 3.91 -37.91 43.52
CA ALA A 545 3.78 -39.29 43.03
C ALA A 545 4.42 -39.53 41.66
N SER A 546 4.78 -38.44 40.93
CA SER A 546 5.43 -38.49 39.64
C SER A 546 6.93 -38.57 39.76
N VAL A 547 7.45 -39.76 40.05
CA VAL A 547 8.86 -40.03 40.29
C VAL A 547 9.41 -41.07 39.35
N PHE A 548 10.68 -40.89 38.98
CA PHE A 548 11.42 -41.91 38.24
C PHE A 548 12.12 -42.84 39.25
N VAL A 549 11.91 -44.12 39.12
CA VAL A 549 12.53 -45.14 39.97
C VAL A 549 13.46 -45.98 39.11
N PHE A 550 14.68 -46.16 39.60
CA PHE A 550 15.64 -47.11 39.06
C PHE A 550 16.14 -48.02 40.19
N SER A 551 16.01 -49.31 40.00
CA SER A 551 16.41 -50.30 40.97
C SER A 551 17.13 -51.48 40.31
N ILE A 552 17.91 -52.20 41.11
CA ILE A 552 18.70 -53.34 40.68
C ILE A 552 18.31 -54.55 41.54
N ALA A 553 18.08 -55.69 40.94
CA ALA A 553 17.72 -56.91 41.64
C ALA A 553 18.50 -58.12 41.06
N ALA A 554 19.04 -58.98 41.93
CA ALA A 554 19.68 -60.23 41.50
C ALA A 554 18.64 -61.22 40.94
N VAL A 555 19.01 -61.94 39.88
CA VAL A 555 18.24 -63.04 39.36
C VAL A 555 18.67 -64.33 40.06
N SER A 556 17.73 -65.00 40.63
CA SER A 556 18.04 -66.22 41.42
C SER A 556 18.49 -67.39 40.58
N ASN A 557 17.95 -67.51 39.35
CA ASN A 557 18.27 -68.53 38.39
C ASN A 557 18.10 -68.04 36.94
N PRO A 558 19.18 -67.96 36.15
CA PRO A 558 20.55 -68.35 36.48
C PRO A 558 21.23 -67.35 37.41
N SER A 559 22.14 -67.85 38.29
CA SER A 559 22.97 -66.98 39.13
C SER A 559 23.97 -66.14 38.34
N GLY A 560 24.28 -64.95 38.81
CA GLY A 560 25.20 -64.01 38.11
C GLY A 560 24.52 -63.15 37.06
N TRP A 561 23.20 -63.15 37.02
CA TRP A 561 22.39 -62.21 36.25
C TRP A 561 21.82 -61.09 37.16
N MET A 562 21.63 -59.92 36.58
CA MET A 562 21.08 -58.79 37.31
C MET A 562 19.94 -58.14 36.50
N ASN A 563 18.83 -57.87 37.14
CA ASN A 563 17.74 -57.10 36.58
C ASN A 563 17.92 -55.62 36.92
N LEU A 564 17.86 -54.76 35.92
CA LEU A 564 17.81 -53.33 36.04
C LEU A 564 16.35 -52.92 35.73
N LEU A 565 15.65 -52.46 36.75
CA LEU A 565 14.23 -52.11 36.64
C LEU A 565 14.08 -50.61 36.71
N PHE A 566 13.35 -50.02 35.78
CA PHE A 566 13.08 -48.61 35.80
C PHE A 566 11.68 -48.26 35.31
N SER A 567 11.13 -47.21 35.90
CA SER A 567 9.80 -46.69 35.58
C SER A 567 9.62 -45.24 36.04
N PRO A 568 8.72 -44.48 35.43
CA PRO A 568 8.02 -44.81 34.20
C PRO A 568 8.88 -44.66 32.96
N VAL A 569 8.60 -45.40 31.93
CA VAL A 569 9.15 -45.20 30.59
C VAL A 569 8.19 -44.28 29.82
N VAL A 570 8.73 -43.15 29.32
CA VAL A 570 7.96 -42.12 28.63
C VAL A 570 8.39 -42.09 27.15
N ALA A 571 7.42 -42.05 26.24
CA ALA A 571 7.67 -41.98 24.81
C ALA A 571 8.52 -40.75 24.42
N GLY A 572 9.38 -40.88 23.40
CA GLY A 572 10.27 -39.81 22.95
C GLY A 572 11.50 -39.60 23.85
N ARG A 573 11.85 -40.57 24.70
CA ARG A 573 13.11 -40.61 25.47
C ARG A 573 13.87 -41.86 25.13
N SER A 574 15.20 -41.77 25.17
CA SER A 574 16.10 -42.91 25.05
C SER A 574 16.66 -43.25 26.41
N TYR A 575 16.67 -44.56 26.71
CA TYR A 575 17.14 -45.10 27.97
C TYR A 575 18.33 -46.02 27.68
N THR A 576 19.54 -45.59 28.05
CA THR A 576 20.76 -46.32 27.76
C THR A 576 21.40 -46.84 29.06
N PRO A 577 21.40 -48.13 29.27
CA PRO A 577 22.09 -48.72 30.43
C PRO A 577 23.57 -48.65 30.24
N LEU A 578 24.25 -48.20 31.29
CA LEU A 578 25.74 -48.09 31.37
C LEU A 578 26.23 -48.89 32.56
N PHE A 579 27.45 -49.35 32.54
CA PHE A 579 28.12 -49.98 33.64
C PHE A 579 29.53 -49.46 33.87
N SER A 580 30.02 -49.68 35.10
CA SER A 580 31.42 -49.47 35.47
C SER A 580 31.89 -50.61 36.38
N SER A 581 33.13 -51.02 36.27
CA SER A 581 33.77 -52.00 37.18
C SER A 581 34.31 -51.37 38.46
N GLN A 582 34.38 -50.02 38.52
CA GLN A 582 34.89 -49.29 39.66
C GLN A 582 33.96 -48.09 40.01
N LEU A 583 33.74 -47.86 41.30
CA LEU A 583 33.02 -46.67 41.75
C LEU A 583 33.90 -45.42 41.43
N GLY A 584 33.33 -44.49 40.67
CA GLY A 584 34.05 -43.32 40.17
C GLY A 584 34.89 -43.55 38.90
N GLY A 585 34.86 -44.75 38.32
CA GLY A 585 35.49 -45.06 37.04
C GLY A 585 34.66 -44.58 35.82
N GLY A 586 35.23 -44.77 34.63
CA GLY A 586 34.53 -44.47 33.37
C GLY A 586 33.29 -45.38 33.16
N TRP A 587 32.23 -44.82 32.60
CA TRP A 587 31.01 -45.53 32.29
C TRP A 587 31.03 -45.99 30.82
N GLY A 588 30.78 -47.25 30.61
CA GLY A 588 30.67 -47.82 29.25
C GLY A 588 29.27 -48.41 28.98
N PRO A 589 28.90 -48.61 27.70
CA PRO A 589 27.63 -49.17 27.37
C PRO A 589 27.53 -50.63 27.88
N LEU A 590 26.38 -50.98 28.46
CA LEU A 590 26.08 -52.36 28.89
C LEU A 590 25.65 -53.15 27.65
N THR A 591 26.50 -54.07 27.21
CA THR A 591 26.28 -54.84 25.95
C THR A 591 25.77 -56.26 26.17
N THR A 592 25.76 -56.76 27.43
CA THR A 592 25.38 -58.11 27.80
C THR A 592 23.89 -58.17 28.24
N LEU A 593 23.00 -57.64 27.43
CA LEU A 593 21.57 -57.55 27.76
C LEU A 593 20.75 -58.68 27.10
N ALA A 594 19.91 -59.31 27.89
CA ALA A 594 18.80 -60.07 27.33
C ALA A 594 17.72 -59.13 26.74
N PRO A 595 16.80 -59.63 25.88
CA PRO A 595 15.70 -58.84 25.37
C PRO A 595 14.91 -58.15 26.51
N PRO A 596 14.54 -56.87 26.37
CA PRO A 596 13.85 -56.15 27.39
C PRO A 596 12.44 -56.72 27.68
N VAL A 597 12.06 -56.71 28.94
CA VAL A 597 10.71 -57.11 29.35
C VAL A 597 9.98 -55.86 29.82
N THR A 598 8.81 -55.59 29.25
CA THR A 598 7.98 -54.44 29.62
C THR A 598 6.72 -54.91 30.33
N ASN A 599 6.42 -54.31 31.49
CA ASN A 599 5.18 -54.54 32.24
C ASN A 599 4.57 -53.14 32.59
N GLY A 600 3.54 -52.76 31.84
CA GLY A 600 2.99 -51.39 31.93
C GLY A 600 4.03 -50.32 31.60
N ALA A 601 4.23 -49.38 32.52
CA ALA A 601 5.23 -48.33 32.39
C ALA A 601 6.63 -48.71 32.90
N GLN A 602 6.84 -49.94 33.36
CA GLN A 602 8.13 -50.46 33.85
C GLN A 602 8.83 -51.27 32.79
N VAL A 603 10.13 -51.04 32.65
CA VAL A 603 11.03 -51.88 31.82
C VAL A 603 12.03 -52.59 32.73
N THR A 604 12.26 -53.85 32.44
CA THR A 604 13.32 -54.68 33.02
C THR A 604 14.32 -55.01 31.93
N LEU A 605 15.57 -54.59 32.13
CA LEU A 605 16.74 -55.00 31.33
C LEU A 605 17.52 -56.01 32.16
N THR A 606 17.83 -57.17 31.61
CA THR A 606 18.59 -58.22 32.35
C THR A 606 20.01 -58.25 31.82
N ASP A 607 20.97 -57.91 32.66
CA ASP A 607 22.39 -58.15 32.39
C ASP A 607 22.68 -59.65 32.62
N THR A 608 23.07 -60.36 31.58
CA THR A 608 23.36 -61.79 31.62
C THR A 608 24.81 -62.12 31.99
N ASN A 609 25.63 -61.08 32.28
CA ASN A 609 27.02 -61.23 32.70
C ASN A 609 27.39 -60.26 33.82
N ALA A 610 26.82 -60.51 35.01
CA ALA A 610 27.06 -59.74 36.22
C ALA A 610 27.98 -60.48 37.23
N SER A 611 28.75 -61.48 36.76
CA SER A 611 29.62 -62.35 37.61
C SER A 611 30.90 -61.69 38.07
N GLN A 612 31.17 -60.42 37.70
CA GLN A 612 32.32 -59.64 38.19
C GLN A 612 32.23 -59.35 39.68
N ALA A 613 33.35 -59.31 40.38
CA ALA A 613 33.41 -59.01 41.83
C ALA A 613 32.71 -57.69 42.25
N GLN A 614 32.71 -56.70 41.34
CA GLN A 614 31.98 -55.45 41.49
C GLN A 614 31.53 -54.98 40.11
N LYS A 615 30.26 -54.59 40.02
CA LYS A 615 29.66 -54.01 38.82
C LYS A 615 28.64 -52.96 39.24
N PHE A 616 28.88 -51.74 38.81
CA PHE A 616 28.01 -50.59 39.06
C PHE A 616 27.18 -50.30 37.84
N TYR A 617 25.93 -49.89 38.00
CA TYR A 617 25.04 -49.62 36.91
C TYR A 617 24.51 -48.22 36.97
N GLN A 618 24.35 -47.62 35.81
CA GLN A 618 23.76 -46.30 35.60
C GLN A 618 22.80 -46.37 34.42
N LEU A 619 21.70 -45.62 34.51
CA LEU A 619 20.80 -45.41 33.37
C LEU A 619 20.93 -43.99 32.89
N GLU A 620 21.35 -43.82 31.66
CA GLU A 620 21.38 -42.51 30.98
C GLU A 620 20.02 -42.30 30.30
N ILE A 621 19.40 -41.13 30.54
CA ILE A 621 18.13 -40.76 29.91
C ILE A 621 18.39 -39.51 29.06
N THR A 622 17.99 -39.57 27.77
CA THR A 622 18.19 -38.44 26.85
C THR A 622 16.91 -38.08 26.13
N LEU A 623 16.74 -36.80 25.85
CA LEU A 623 15.77 -36.27 24.90
C LEU A 623 16.34 -36.37 23.49
N PRO A 624 15.51 -36.56 22.44
CA PRO A 624 15.93 -36.61 21.03
C PRO A 624 16.56 -35.29 20.56
#